data_32598307ab8c7ee6f5cda6b2049c862c
#
_entry.id   32598307ab8c7ee6f5cda6b2049c862c
#
_cell.length_a   1.000
_cell.length_b   1.000
_cell.length_c   1.000
_cell.angle_alpha   90.00
_cell.angle_beta   90.00
_cell.angle_gamma   90.00
#
_symmetry.space_group_name_H-M   'P 1'
#
loop_
_entity.id
_entity.type
_entity.pdbx_description
1 polymer ?
#
loop_
_entity_poly.entity_id
_entity_poly.type
_entity_poly.pdbx_seq_one_letter_code
_entity_poly.pdbx_strand_id
1 'polypeptide(L)'
;MKKTSLKKIWEMFFYFFRISWFTFGGGWSIVAQMQKDFVDDKKELTAEELLDIVSVGRSLPGTMIGNVAYLFGHRQAGVLGGIAATVGMVTPPMIILSVLTYCYAMFKDKIWIAKMLTGVRSAVVPIILVAALKLRVGAFPTKACYAIAIVACILNAFLNVNCVLVILLAVAAGLIMGRWKEAEA
;
A
#
# COMPACT_ATOMS: atom_id res chain seq x y z
N MET A 1 13.54 -17.88 22.55
CA MET A 1 12.89 -16.57 22.67
C MET A 1 13.97 -15.53 22.99
N LYS A 2 14.33 -14.64 22.05
CA LYS A 2 15.27 -13.54 22.32
C LYS A 2 14.63 -12.61 23.36
N LYS A 3 15.33 -12.33 24.46
CA LYS A 3 14.88 -11.37 25.47
C LYS A 3 14.53 -10.06 24.76
N THR A 4 13.27 -9.68 24.82
CA THR A 4 12.77 -8.43 24.24
C THR A 4 13.41 -7.27 25.00
N SER A 5 14.44 -6.67 24.44
CA SER A 5 15.07 -5.50 25.04
C SER A 5 14.22 -4.28 24.73
N LEU A 6 13.78 -3.55 25.75
CA LEU A 6 13.08 -2.26 25.60
C LEU A 6 13.83 -1.33 24.63
N LYS A 7 15.15 -1.39 24.61
CA LYS A 7 15.98 -0.64 23.68
C LYS A 7 15.66 -0.97 22.22
N LYS A 8 15.50 -2.26 21.87
CA LYS A 8 15.14 -2.67 20.50
C LYS A 8 13.74 -2.23 20.08
N ILE A 9 12.78 -2.20 21.01
CA ILE A 9 11.43 -1.71 20.74
C ILE A 9 11.48 -0.23 20.35
N TRP A 10 12.21 0.58 21.11
CA TRP A 10 12.40 2.00 20.81
C TRP A 10 13.20 2.23 19.52
N GLU A 11 14.20 1.41 19.24
CA GLU A 11 14.95 1.45 17.97
C GLU A 11 14.02 1.20 16.78
N MET A 12 13.10 0.23 16.85
CA MET A 12 12.13 -0.05 15.82
C MET A 12 11.15 1.12 15.63
N PHE A 13 10.62 1.67 16.72
CA PHE A 13 9.74 2.82 16.67
C PHE A 13 10.42 4.01 15.97
N PHE A 14 11.58 4.43 16.43
CA PHE A 14 12.28 5.60 15.89
C PHE A 14 12.77 5.38 14.46
N TYR A 15 13.18 4.16 14.11
CA TYR A 15 13.57 3.85 12.74
C TYR A 15 12.40 4.05 11.79
N PHE A 16 11.24 3.43 12.06
CA PHE A 16 10.07 3.55 11.19
C PHE A 16 9.45 4.95 11.23
N PHE A 17 9.51 5.62 12.36
CA PHE A 17 9.10 7.03 12.49
C PHE A 17 9.94 7.92 11.56
N ARG A 18 11.26 7.82 11.63
CA ARG A 18 12.18 8.61 10.80
C ARG A 18 11.99 8.31 9.31
N ILE A 19 11.95 7.05 8.93
CA ILE A 19 11.83 6.66 7.53
C ILE A 19 10.50 7.10 6.93
N SER A 20 9.41 6.98 7.69
CA SER A 20 8.08 7.43 7.27
C SER A 20 7.98 8.94 7.09
N TRP A 21 8.75 9.71 7.86
CA TRP A 21 8.78 11.17 7.75
C TRP A 21 9.48 11.65 6.48
N PHE A 22 10.56 11.00 6.10
CA PHE A 22 11.45 11.47 5.03
C PHE A 22 11.29 10.72 3.70
N THR A 23 10.53 9.64 3.65
CA THR A 23 10.40 8.85 2.44
C THR A 23 9.17 9.26 1.64
N PHE A 24 9.41 9.86 0.48
CA PHE A 24 8.40 10.15 -0.53
C PHE A 24 8.47 9.09 -1.63
N GLY A 25 7.32 8.56 -2.07
CA GLY A 25 7.29 7.60 -3.19
C GLY A 25 6.55 6.28 -2.89
N GLY A 26 5.96 6.15 -1.70
CA GLY A 26 5.12 5.00 -1.34
C GLY A 26 5.90 3.83 -0.73
N GLY A 27 5.22 2.70 -0.56
CA GLY A 27 5.75 1.56 0.21
C GLY A 27 7.03 0.95 -0.35
N TRP A 28 7.21 0.95 -1.67
CA TRP A 28 8.42 0.42 -2.28
C TRP A 28 9.68 1.24 -1.99
N SER A 29 9.55 2.55 -1.85
CA SER A 29 10.68 3.41 -1.47
C SER A 29 11.14 3.09 -0.04
N ILE A 30 10.21 2.74 0.85
CA ILE A 30 10.54 2.33 2.21
C ILE A 30 11.23 0.96 2.22
N VAL A 31 10.75 0.01 1.40
CA VAL A 31 11.41 -1.29 1.25
C VAL A 31 12.83 -1.13 0.71
N ALA A 32 13.03 -0.27 -0.29
CA ALA A 32 14.38 0.03 -0.80
C ALA A 32 15.30 0.64 0.27
N GLN A 33 14.76 1.52 1.13
CA GLN A 33 15.54 2.06 2.24
C GLN A 33 15.85 1.00 3.30
N MET A 34 14.88 0.10 3.60
CA MET A 34 15.11 -1.02 4.50
C MET A 34 16.19 -1.97 3.96
N GLN A 35 16.20 -2.22 2.64
CA GLN A 35 17.25 -3.01 2.00
C GLN A 35 18.61 -2.38 2.22
N LYS A 36 18.75 -1.08 1.92
CA LYS A 36 20.00 -0.37 2.14
C LYS A 36 20.44 -0.45 3.59
N ASP A 37 19.57 -0.12 4.55
CA ASP A 37 19.94 0.02 5.96
C ASP A 37 20.21 -1.34 6.65
N PHE A 38 19.44 -2.39 6.33
CA PHE A 38 19.52 -3.68 7.05
C PHE A 38 20.22 -4.79 6.29
N VAL A 39 20.22 -4.73 4.96
CA VAL A 39 20.92 -5.73 4.12
C VAL A 39 22.32 -5.24 3.77
N ASP A 40 22.43 -4.03 3.20
CA ASP A 40 23.70 -3.55 2.65
C ASP A 40 24.60 -2.98 3.74
N ASP A 41 24.09 -2.09 4.62
CA ASP A 41 24.89 -1.38 5.61
C ASP A 41 25.09 -2.21 6.87
N LYS A 42 24.00 -2.63 7.55
CA LYS A 42 24.07 -3.36 8.85
C LYS A 42 24.28 -4.85 8.72
N LYS A 43 23.97 -5.44 7.55
CA LYS A 43 24.05 -6.89 7.29
C LYS A 43 23.32 -7.74 8.34
N GLU A 44 22.21 -7.22 8.87
CA GLU A 44 21.37 -7.91 9.85
C GLU A 44 20.37 -8.88 9.20
N LEU A 45 20.12 -8.70 7.89
CA LEU A 45 19.23 -9.50 7.05
C LEU A 45 19.90 -9.82 5.72
N THR A 46 19.49 -10.94 5.14
CA THR A 46 19.77 -11.21 3.72
C THR A 46 18.72 -10.56 2.83
N ALA A 47 19.07 -10.36 1.56
CA ALA A 47 18.10 -9.85 0.58
C ALA A 47 16.88 -10.77 0.45
N GLU A 48 17.10 -12.10 0.50
CA GLU A 48 16.04 -13.11 0.46
C GLU A 48 15.08 -12.98 1.65
N GLU A 49 15.61 -12.84 2.85
CA GLU A 49 14.80 -12.67 4.07
C GLU A 49 13.94 -11.40 4.03
N LEU A 50 14.46 -10.30 3.47
CA LEU A 50 13.69 -9.08 3.28
C LEU A 50 12.57 -9.27 2.25
N LEU A 51 12.88 -9.96 1.13
CA LEU A 51 11.89 -10.29 0.11
C LEU A 51 10.78 -11.19 0.65
N ASP A 52 11.10 -12.15 1.51
CA ASP A 52 10.10 -12.98 2.18
C ASP A 52 9.16 -12.15 3.06
N ILE A 53 9.70 -11.25 3.89
CA ILE A 53 8.90 -10.34 4.71
C ILE A 53 7.98 -9.49 3.84
N VAL A 54 8.49 -8.95 2.73
CA VAL A 54 7.71 -8.13 1.79
C VAL A 54 6.62 -8.96 1.11
N SER A 55 6.92 -10.18 0.71
CA SER A 55 5.98 -11.09 0.04
C SER A 55 4.82 -11.46 0.95
N VAL A 56 5.12 -11.81 2.20
CA VAL A 56 4.10 -12.08 3.22
C VAL A 56 3.30 -10.80 3.53
N GLY A 57 3.98 -9.65 3.70
CA GLY A 57 3.32 -8.37 3.97
C GLY A 57 2.34 -7.94 2.87
N ARG A 58 2.63 -8.28 1.61
CA ARG A 58 1.72 -8.04 0.47
C ARG A 58 0.51 -8.97 0.45
N SER A 59 0.63 -10.16 0.98
CA SER A 59 -0.44 -11.15 1.02
C SER A 59 -1.48 -10.85 2.09
N LEU A 60 -1.12 -10.04 3.08
CA LEU A 60 -2.01 -9.68 4.18
C LEU A 60 -2.91 -8.49 3.80
N PRO A 61 -4.17 -8.45 4.27
CA PRO A 61 -5.05 -7.30 4.06
C PRO A 61 -4.50 -6.06 4.78
N GLY A 62 -4.72 -4.87 4.17
CA GLY A 62 -4.25 -3.60 4.69
C GLY A 62 -3.14 -2.96 3.86
N THR A 63 -2.41 -2.03 4.46
CA THR A 63 -1.28 -1.38 3.78
C THR A 63 -0.06 -2.29 3.77
N MET A 64 0.47 -2.58 2.56
CA MET A 64 1.66 -3.42 2.39
C MET A 64 2.77 -3.03 3.37
N ILE A 65 3.10 -1.76 3.43
CA ILE A 65 4.23 -1.29 4.24
C ILE A 65 3.96 -1.36 5.74
N GLY A 66 2.71 -1.18 6.18
CA GLY A 66 2.32 -1.39 7.58
C GLY A 66 2.52 -2.84 8.01
N ASN A 67 2.12 -3.79 7.14
CA ASN A 67 2.33 -5.21 7.36
C ASN A 67 3.82 -5.57 7.38
N VAL A 68 4.60 -5.03 6.44
CA VAL A 68 6.07 -5.22 6.39
C VAL A 68 6.73 -4.66 7.64
N ALA A 69 6.36 -3.46 8.10
CA ALA A 69 6.88 -2.87 9.33
C ALA A 69 6.57 -3.74 10.55
N TYR A 70 5.33 -4.26 10.65
CA TYR A 70 4.95 -5.16 11.71
C TYR A 70 5.77 -6.46 11.71
N LEU A 71 5.85 -7.14 10.57
CA LEU A 71 6.58 -8.40 10.43
C LEU A 71 8.06 -8.24 10.73
N PHE A 72 8.67 -7.17 10.23
CA PHE A 72 10.06 -6.85 10.51
C PHE A 72 10.29 -6.56 11.99
N GLY A 73 9.49 -5.69 12.61
CA GLY A 73 9.57 -5.35 14.02
C GLY A 73 9.32 -6.57 14.93
N HIS A 74 8.38 -7.44 14.53
CA HIS A 74 8.11 -8.71 15.21
C HIS A 74 9.32 -9.65 15.18
N ARG A 75 9.99 -9.75 14.04
CA ARG A 75 11.21 -10.56 13.91
C ARG A 75 12.34 -10.04 14.80
N GLN A 76 12.46 -8.72 14.95
CA GLN A 76 13.54 -8.10 15.72
C GLN A 76 13.30 -8.09 17.24
N ALA A 77 12.08 -7.81 17.67
CA ALA A 77 11.77 -7.60 19.10
C ALA A 77 10.41 -8.22 19.53
N GLY A 78 9.91 -9.22 18.80
CA GLY A 78 8.65 -9.90 19.11
C GLY A 78 7.43 -9.02 18.85
N VAL A 79 6.27 -9.39 19.41
CA VAL A 79 4.99 -8.72 19.21
C VAL A 79 5.06 -7.22 19.51
N LEU A 80 5.71 -6.85 20.62
CA LEU A 80 5.87 -5.44 21.00
C LEU A 80 6.73 -4.66 20.01
N GLY A 81 7.76 -5.29 19.42
CA GLY A 81 8.57 -4.71 18.36
C GLY A 81 7.75 -4.47 17.09
N GLY A 82 6.88 -5.40 16.72
CA GLY A 82 5.95 -5.24 15.59
C GLY A 82 4.97 -4.09 15.79
N ILE A 83 4.36 -4.01 16.96
CA ILE A 83 3.45 -2.90 17.32
C ILE A 83 4.19 -1.56 17.27
N ALA A 84 5.37 -1.47 17.90
CA ALA A 84 6.17 -0.26 17.93
C ALA A 84 6.59 0.20 16.52
N ALA A 85 7.01 -0.71 15.66
CA ALA A 85 7.34 -0.42 14.27
C ALA A 85 6.14 0.12 13.49
N THR A 86 4.97 -0.50 13.65
CA THR A 86 3.73 -0.07 12.98
C THR A 86 3.27 1.31 13.48
N VAL A 87 3.30 1.54 14.80
CA VAL A 87 2.94 2.84 15.40
C VAL A 87 3.92 3.91 14.92
N GLY A 88 5.23 3.62 14.92
CA GLY A 88 6.25 4.54 14.40
C GLY A 88 6.00 4.89 12.93
N MET A 89 5.59 3.91 12.11
CA MET A 89 5.28 4.09 10.70
C MET A 89 4.06 4.98 10.44
N VAL A 90 3.00 4.83 11.25
CA VAL A 90 1.73 5.52 11.07
C VAL A 90 1.73 6.93 11.69
N THR A 91 2.52 7.15 12.73
CA THR A 91 2.54 8.42 13.48
C THR A 91 2.84 9.65 12.60
N PRO A 92 3.88 9.69 11.73
CA PRO A 92 4.16 10.86 10.91
C PRO A 92 3.02 11.25 9.96
N PRO A 93 2.44 10.35 9.15
CA PRO A 93 1.28 10.66 8.33
C PRO A 93 0.08 11.17 9.14
N MET A 94 -0.16 10.59 10.31
CA MET A 94 -1.24 11.03 11.21
C MET A 94 -1.02 12.47 11.68
N ILE A 95 0.20 12.83 12.09
CA ILE A 95 0.54 14.19 12.49
C ILE A 95 0.34 15.16 11.33
N ILE A 96 0.88 14.83 10.15
CA ILE A 96 0.76 15.69 8.95
C ILE A 96 -0.69 15.92 8.58
N LEU A 97 -1.50 14.85 8.53
CA LEU A 97 -2.92 14.97 8.20
C LEU A 97 -3.70 15.74 9.25
N SER A 98 -3.39 15.57 10.54
CA SER A 98 -4.02 16.32 11.63
C SER A 98 -3.74 17.81 11.51
N VAL A 99 -2.49 18.18 11.25
CA VAL A 99 -2.10 19.59 11.05
C VAL A 99 -2.78 20.17 9.80
N LEU A 100 -2.76 19.41 8.68
CA LEU A 100 -3.43 19.84 7.44
C LEU A 100 -4.93 20.03 7.63
N THR A 101 -5.60 19.13 8.35
CA THR A 101 -7.03 19.21 8.62
C THR A 101 -7.35 20.45 9.48
N TYR A 102 -6.53 20.71 10.50
CA TYR A 102 -6.68 21.87 11.33
C TYR A 102 -6.50 23.17 10.53
N CYS A 103 -5.44 23.27 9.75
CA CYS A 103 -5.20 24.42 8.87
C CYS A 103 -6.33 24.57 7.84
N TYR A 104 -6.79 23.48 7.25
CA TYR A 104 -7.90 23.51 6.29
C TYR A 104 -9.19 24.02 6.93
N ALA A 105 -9.52 23.60 8.15
CA ALA A 105 -10.70 24.07 8.87
C ALA A 105 -10.71 25.60 9.07
N MET A 106 -9.53 26.22 9.25
CA MET A 106 -9.38 27.67 9.39
C MET A 106 -9.53 28.43 8.07
N PHE A 107 -9.24 27.80 6.94
CA PHE A 107 -9.13 28.49 5.64
C PHE A 107 -10.09 27.96 4.57
N LYS A 108 -10.95 26.97 4.88
CA LYS A 108 -11.86 26.31 3.92
C LYS A 108 -12.77 27.29 3.16
N ASP A 109 -13.13 28.41 3.77
CA ASP A 109 -14.02 29.43 3.20
C ASP A 109 -13.29 30.40 2.25
N LYS A 110 -11.96 30.29 2.15
CA LYS A 110 -11.17 31.10 1.23
C LYS A 110 -11.23 30.54 -0.19
N ILE A 111 -11.69 31.36 -1.14
CA ILE A 111 -11.88 30.98 -2.56
C ILE A 111 -10.59 30.44 -3.21
N TRP A 112 -9.42 30.93 -2.79
CA TRP A 112 -8.13 30.46 -3.25
C TRP A 112 -7.84 29.00 -2.87
N ILE A 113 -8.16 28.62 -1.64
CA ILE A 113 -7.98 27.25 -1.16
C ILE A 113 -8.88 26.28 -1.92
N ALA A 114 -10.14 26.66 -2.16
CA ALA A 114 -11.07 25.87 -2.97
C ALA A 114 -10.51 25.65 -4.40
N LYS A 115 -9.97 26.69 -5.04
CA LYS A 115 -9.34 26.60 -6.37
C LYS A 115 -8.09 25.70 -6.36
N MET A 116 -7.23 25.83 -5.37
CA MET A 116 -6.03 24.97 -5.22
C MET A 116 -6.42 23.49 -5.06
N LEU A 117 -7.41 23.19 -4.22
CA LEU A 117 -7.91 21.82 -4.03
C LEU A 117 -8.54 21.25 -5.30
N THR A 118 -9.26 22.09 -6.07
CA THR A 118 -9.79 21.68 -7.37
C THR A 118 -8.64 21.31 -8.32
N GLY A 119 -7.57 22.09 -8.36
CA GLY A 119 -6.39 21.78 -9.16
C GLY A 119 -5.74 20.45 -8.75
N VAL A 120 -5.56 20.20 -7.45
CA VAL A 120 -5.04 18.92 -6.94
C VAL A 120 -5.94 17.75 -7.32
N ARG A 121 -7.26 17.86 -7.14
CA ARG A 121 -8.23 16.83 -7.55
C ARG A 121 -8.16 16.54 -9.04
N SER A 122 -8.05 17.57 -9.87
CA SER A 122 -7.92 17.41 -11.32
C SER A 122 -6.63 16.71 -11.73
N ALA A 123 -5.53 16.92 -11.00
CA ALA A 123 -4.25 16.26 -11.25
C ALA A 123 -4.26 14.76 -10.87
N VAL A 124 -5.10 14.33 -9.94
CA VAL A 124 -5.21 12.92 -9.53
C VAL A 124 -5.78 12.06 -10.65
N VAL A 125 -6.71 12.58 -11.44
CA VAL A 125 -7.37 11.83 -12.51
C VAL A 125 -6.37 11.27 -13.55
N PRO A 126 -5.48 12.08 -14.15
CA PRO A 126 -4.49 11.57 -15.09
C PRO A 126 -3.48 10.63 -14.44
N ILE A 127 -3.14 10.81 -13.16
CA ILE A 127 -2.24 9.91 -12.44
C ILE A 127 -2.87 8.51 -12.33
N ILE A 128 -4.14 8.43 -11.93
CA ILE A 128 -4.88 7.16 -11.85
C ILE A 128 -4.98 6.52 -13.23
N LEU A 129 -5.27 7.31 -14.28
CA LEU A 129 -5.37 6.82 -15.65
C LEU A 129 -4.04 6.21 -16.13
N VAL A 130 -2.94 6.91 -15.91
CA VAL A 130 -1.60 6.40 -16.28
C VAL A 130 -1.24 5.15 -15.50
N ALA A 131 -1.58 5.08 -14.21
CA ALA A 131 -1.37 3.89 -13.39
C ALA A 131 -2.19 2.70 -13.92
N ALA A 132 -3.46 2.91 -14.27
CA ALA A 132 -4.32 1.89 -14.86
C ALA A 132 -3.78 1.39 -16.21
N LEU A 133 -3.29 2.30 -17.06
CA LEU A 133 -2.69 1.95 -18.34
C LEU A 133 -1.39 1.15 -18.20
N LYS A 134 -0.57 1.45 -17.19
CA LYS A 134 0.65 0.67 -16.89
C LYS A 134 0.32 -0.74 -16.39
N LEU A 135 -0.70 -0.89 -15.57
CA LEU A 135 -1.15 -2.19 -15.07
C LEU A 135 -1.73 -3.09 -16.18
N ARG A 136 -2.20 -2.50 -17.29
CA ARG A 136 -2.78 -3.23 -18.42
C ARG A 136 -1.90 -4.36 -18.93
N VAL A 137 -0.60 -4.12 -19.03
CA VAL A 137 0.36 -5.07 -19.62
C VAL A 137 0.45 -6.39 -18.83
N GLY A 138 0.33 -6.34 -17.50
CA GLY A 138 0.38 -7.53 -16.65
C GLY A 138 -1.00 -8.11 -16.29
N ALA A 139 -2.06 -7.29 -16.33
CA ALA A 139 -3.38 -7.68 -15.85
C ALA A 139 -4.29 -8.31 -16.94
N PHE A 140 -4.00 -8.07 -18.23
CA PHE A 140 -4.86 -8.51 -19.34
C PHE A 140 -4.12 -9.46 -20.31
N PRO A 141 -3.86 -10.72 -19.93
CA PRO A 141 -3.20 -11.70 -20.82
C PRO A 141 -4.12 -12.16 -21.96
N THR A 142 -5.43 -12.02 -21.84
CA THR A 142 -6.41 -12.50 -22.85
C THR A 142 -7.45 -11.44 -23.19
N LYS A 143 -8.02 -11.54 -24.42
CA LYS A 143 -9.09 -10.64 -24.88
C LYS A 143 -10.34 -10.69 -23.97
N ALA A 144 -10.58 -11.80 -23.33
CA ALA A 144 -11.69 -11.98 -22.40
C ALA A 144 -11.53 -11.12 -21.12
N CYS A 145 -10.30 -10.88 -20.65
CA CYS A 145 -10.05 -10.01 -19.51
C CYS A 145 -10.47 -8.57 -19.79
N TYR A 146 -10.33 -8.11 -21.06
CA TYR A 146 -10.82 -6.79 -21.46
C TYR A 146 -12.36 -6.71 -21.43
N ALA A 147 -13.05 -7.77 -21.84
CA ALA A 147 -14.52 -7.81 -21.77
C ALA A 147 -14.99 -7.72 -20.31
N ILE A 148 -14.40 -8.50 -19.40
CA ILE A 148 -14.71 -8.45 -17.97
C ILE A 148 -14.46 -7.05 -17.41
N ALA A 149 -13.33 -6.42 -17.73
CA ALA A 149 -13.01 -5.07 -17.27
C ALA A 149 -14.00 -4.01 -17.78
N ILE A 150 -14.41 -4.08 -19.04
CA ILE A 150 -15.40 -3.17 -19.62
C ILE A 150 -16.75 -3.35 -18.94
N VAL A 151 -17.22 -4.59 -18.77
CA VAL A 151 -18.48 -4.89 -18.08
C VAL A 151 -18.43 -4.39 -16.63
N ALA A 152 -17.35 -4.66 -15.91
CA ALA A 152 -17.16 -4.16 -14.55
C ALA A 152 -17.18 -2.64 -14.46
N CYS A 153 -16.58 -1.95 -15.43
CA CYS A 153 -16.59 -0.50 -15.52
C CYS A 153 -17.99 0.05 -15.76
N ILE A 154 -18.75 -0.56 -16.69
CA ILE A 154 -20.14 -0.17 -17.00
C ILE A 154 -21.05 -0.40 -15.79
N LEU A 155 -20.94 -1.56 -15.13
CA LEU A 155 -21.71 -1.89 -13.93
C LEU A 155 -21.45 -0.88 -12.79
N ASN A 156 -20.20 -0.48 -12.59
CA ASN A 156 -19.85 0.49 -11.57
C ASN A 156 -20.31 1.91 -11.93
N ALA A 157 -20.09 2.35 -13.19
CA ALA A 157 -20.34 3.72 -13.62
C ALA A 157 -21.85 4.03 -13.79
N PHE A 158 -22.65 3.08 -14.31
CA PHE A 158 -24.05 3.31 -14.63
C PHE A 158 -25.04 2.76 -13.61
N LEU A 159 -24.72 1.63 -12.96
CA LEU A 159 -25.61 0.99 -11.99
C LEU A 159 -25.26 1.29 -10.54
N ASN A 160 -24.18 2.03 -10.26
CA ASN A 160 -23.71 2.30 -8.88
C ASN A 160 -23.62 1.03 -8.01
N VAL A 161 -23.31 -0.12 -8.62
CA VAL A 161 -23.18 -1.39 -7.91
C VAL A 161 -22.00 -1.32 -6.94
N ASN A 162 -22.17 -1.87 -5.74
CA ASN A 162 -21.11 -1.89 -4.74
C ASN A 162 -19.83 -2.51 -5.33
N CYS A 163 -18.72 -1.78 -5.22
CA CYS A 163 -17.41 -2.16 -5.76
C CYS A 163 -16.99 -3.58 -5.32
N VAL A 164 -17.30 -3.97 -4.07
CA VAL A 164 -17.01 -5.32 -3.54
C VAL A 164 -17.73 -6.40 -4.34
N LEU A 165 -18.99 -6.15 -4.69
CA LEU A 165 -19.80 -7.11 -5.48
C LEU A 165 -19.27 -7.24 -6.90
N VAL A 166 -18.85 -6.14 -7.51
CA VAL A 166 -18.22 -6.14 -8.84
C VAL A 166 -16.91 -6.93 -8.84
N ILE A 167 -16.08 -6.77 -7.79
CA ILE A 167 -14.84 -7.54 -7.63
C ILE A 167 -15.14 -9.04 -7.49
N LEU A 168 -16.11 -9.43 -6.64
CA LEU A 168 -16.48 -10.82 -6.45
C LEU A 168 -17.01 -11.46 -7.74
N LEU A 169 -17.83 -10.75 -8.50
CA LEU A 169 -18.33 -11.21 -9.81
C LEU A 169 -17.19 -11.36 -10.83
N ALA A 170 -16.24 -10.41 -10.86
CA ALA A 170 -15.08 -10.49 -11.74
C ALA A 170 -14.16 -11.66 -11.40
N VAL A 171 -13.96 -11.95 -10.11
CA VAL A 171 -13.21 -13.12 -9.64
C VAL A 171 -13.92 -14.41 -10.02
N ALA A 172 -15.23 -14.51 -9.78
CA ALA A 172 -16.02 -15.68 -10.16
C ALA A 172 -15.97 -15.94 -11.68
N ALA A 173 -16.15 -14.89 -12.49
CA ALA A 173 -16.06 -15.00 -13.94
C ALA A 173 -14.65 -15.42 -14.40
N GLY A 174 -13.59 -14.89 -13.78
CA GLY A 174 -12.20 -15.25 -14.07
C GLY A 174 -11.90 -16.72 -13.74
N LEU A 175 -12.40 -17.23 -12.61
CA LEU A 175 -12.22 -18.62 -12.21
C LEU A 175 -12.97 -19.60 -13.14
N ILE A 176 -14.18 -19.25 -13.55
CA ILE A 176 -14.96 -20.07 -14.50
C ILE A 176 -14.23 -20.15 -15.84
N MET A 177 -13.76 -19.01 -16.35
CA MET A 177 -13.03 -18.97 -17.64
C MET A 177 -11.67 -19.68 -17.57
N GLY A 178 -10.97 -19.59 -16.43
CA GLY A 178 -9.71 -20.31 -16.22
C GLY A 178 -9.91 -21.83 -16.29
N ARG A 179 -10.94 -22.36 -15.64
CA ARG A 179 -11.29 -23.78 -15.68
C ARG A 179 -11.69 -24.28 -17.08
N TRP A 180 -12.39 -23.45 -17.86
CA TRP A 180 -12.76 -23.82 -19.24
C TRP A 180 -11.53 -23.95 -20.15
N LYS A 181 -10.55 -23.11 -19.93
CA LYS A 181 -9.31 -23.13 -20.70
C LYS A 181 -8.39 -24.31 -20.36
N GLU A 182 -8.42 -24.78 -19.11
CA GLU A 182 -7.72 -26.01 -18.69
C GLU A 182 -8.44 -27.29 -19.15
N ALA A 183 -9.74 -27.22 -19.42
CA ALA A 183 -10.51 -28.35 -19.92
C ALA A 183 -10.39 -28.54 -21.45
N GLU A 184 -9.92 -27.52 -22.19
CA GLU A 184 -9.70 -27.55 -23.63
C GLU A 184 -8.23 -27.80 -24.03
N ALA A 185 -7.30 -27.86 -23.06
CA ALA A 185 -5.86 -28.10 -23.28
C ALA A 185 -5.46 -29.51 -22.91
#